data_0251df5f848ee23886b788136828ca7e
#
_entry.id   0251df5f848ee23886b788136828ca7e
#
_cell.length_a   1.000
_cell.length_b   1.000
_cell.length_c   1.000
_cell.angle_alpha   90.00
_cell.angle_beta   90.00
_cell.angle_gamma   90.00
#
_symmetry.space_group_name_H-M   'P 1'
#
loop_
_entity.id
_entity.type
_entity.pdbx_description
1 polymer ?
#
loop_
_entity_poly.entity_id
_entity_poly.type
_entity_poly.pdbx_seq_one_letter_code
_entity_poly.pdbx_strand_id
1 'polypeptide(L)'
;GDIDDSAQMHKLLEANKKRFAGSELAGLTLGVVGLGAIGALVANMALELGMKVKGFDPAISIESAWRLSSRVEKMDSLKALVGASDFVSLHVPAIPPTLGLINKEILARFKPGARLLNFARDEIVDLPAVIASLDSGQLSAYICDFPQPELLGRKNALLLPHIGASNSEAEENCAVMAADQLMDFLENGNIMNSVNYPDTQMARNSGYRITFCNENV
;
A
#
# COMPACT_ATOMS: atom_id res chain seq x y z
N GLY A 1 10.93 8.14 36.25
CA GLY A 1 12.04 8.47 37.13
C GLY A 1 13.29 8.66 36.32
N ASP A 2 14.04 9.68 36.62
CA ASP A 2 15.26 10.03 35.91
C ASP A 2 16.29 8.92 36.12
N ILE A 3 16.90 8.42 35.05
CA ILE A 3 17.96 7.41 35.10
C ILE A 3 19.27 8.18 34.94
N ASP A 4 19.89 8.48 36.05
CA ASP A 4 21.14 9.28 36.10
C ASP A 4 22.44 8.44 36.03
N ASP A 5 22.30 7.10 36.00
CA ASP A 5 23.44 6.18 36.00
C ASP A 5 23.40 5.23 34.78
N SER A 6 24.48 5.19 34.01
CA SER A 6 24.64 4.33 32.85
C SER A 6 24.54 2.83 33.16
N ALA A 7 25.02 2.42 34.36
CA ALA A 7 24.93 1.03 34.82
C ALA A 7 23.46 0.63 35.11
N GLN A 8 22.68 1.54 35.67
CA GLN A 8 21.26 1.34 35.92
C GLN A 8 20.48 1.28 34.62
N MET A 9 20.79 2.17 33.65
CA MET A 9 20.23 2.14 32.31
C MET A 9 20.50 0.80 31.62
N HIS A 10 21.76 0.34 31.63
CA HIS A 10 22.14 -0.94 31.01
C HIS A 10 21.38 -2.11 31.64
N LYS A 11 21.28 -2.17 32.95
CA LYS A 11 20.52 -3.21 33.68
C LYS A 11 19.04 -3.21 33.32
N LEU A 12 18.44 -2.02 33.16
CA LEU A 12 17.03 -1.86 32.79
C LEU A 12 16.78 -2.30 31.33
N LEU A 13 17.70 -1.96 30.43
CA LEU A 13 17.65 -2.39 29.03
C LEU A 13 17.76 -3.91 28.91
N GLU A 14 18.74 -4.52 29.58
CA GLU A 14 18.92 -5.98 29.57
C GLU A 14 17.69 -6.74 30.14
N ALA A 15 17.12 -6.23 31.24
CA ALA A 15 15.91 -6.80 31.84
C ALA A 15 14.67 -6.73 30.94
N ASN A 16 14.61 -5.71 30.07
CA ASN A 16 13.42 -5.46 29.25
C ASN A 16 13.61 -5.81 27.75
N LYS A 17 14.82 -6.12 27.28
CA LYS A 17 15.09 -6.35 25.85
C LYS A 17 14.20 -7.42 25.21
N LYS A 18 13.81 -8.45 25.96
CA LYS A 18 12.89 -9.51 25.46
C LYS A 18 11.51 -8.97 25.08
N ARG A 19 11.08 -7.84 25.63
CA ARG A 19 9.79 -7.21 25.29
C ARG A 19 9.81 -6.56 23.90
N PHE A 20 11.01 -6.30 23.37
CA PHE A 20 11.22 -5.70 22.04
C PHE A 20 11.72 -6.73 21.03
N ALA A 21 11.75 -8.01 21.42
CA ALA A 21 12.11 -9.08 20.49
C ALA A 21 11.06 -9.15 19.36
N GLY A 22 11.52 -9.01 18.14
CA GLY A 22 10.71 -9.12 16.92
C GLY A 22 11.00 -10.42 16.16
N SER A 23 10.45 -10.48 14.95
CA SER A 23 10.73 -11.55 13.99
C SER A 23 11.42 -10.96 12.76
N GLU A 24 12.28 -11.73 12.12
CA GLU A 24 12.87 -11.35 10.84
C GLU A 24 11.77 -11.31 9.75
N LEU A 25 11.89 -10.37 8.83
CA LEU A 25 11.02 -10.29 7.66
C LEU A 25 11.45 -11.27 6.57
N ALA A 26 12.75 -11.61 6.53
CA ALA A 26 13.30 -12.53 5.54
C ALA A 26 12.58 -13.90 5.59
N GLY A 27 12.15 -14.37 4.43
CA GLY A 27 11.41 -15.61 4.28
C GLY A 27 9.91 -15.55 4.55
N LEU A 28 9.40 -14.49 5.19
CA LEU A 28 7.96 -14.26 5.32
C LEU A 28 7.34 -13.79 4.00
N THR A 29 6.05 -13.99 3.84
CA THR A 29 5.32 -13.67 2.62
C THR A 29 4.52 -12.38 2.78
N LEU A 30 4.77 -11.40 1.89
CA LEU A 30 3.94 -10.21 1.72
C LEU A 30 2.98 -10.42 0.54
N GLY A 31 1.69 -10.32 0.80
CA GLY A 31 0.64 -10.20 -0.22
C GLY A 31 0.37 -8.72 -0.53
N VAL A 32 0.49 -8.33 -1.79
CA VAL A 32 0.23 -6.97 -2.25
C VAL A 32 -1.06 -6.95 -3.06
N VAL A 33 -2.05 -6.19 -2.61
CA VAL A 33 -3.34 -6.00 -3.28
C VAL A 33 -3.34 -4.66 -3.99
N GLY A 34 -3.37 -4.69 -5.32
CA GLY A 34 -3.13 -3.53 -6.18
C GLY A 34 -1.63 -3.34 -6.48
N LEU A 35 -1.27 -3.43 -7.76
CA LEU A 35 0.11 -3.35 -8.25
C LEU A 35 0.31 -2.11 -9.15
N GLY A 36 -0.40 -1.03 -8.84
CA GLY A 36 -0.17 0.29 -9.41
C GLY A 36 1.17 0.90 -8.99
N ALA A 37 1.34 2.20 -9.15
CA ALA A 37 2.60 2.90 -8.89
C ALA A 37 3.18 2.62 -7.48
N ILE A 38 2.34 2.66 -6.44
CA ILE A 38 2.77 2.44 -5.05
C ILE A 38 2.94 0.95 -4.76
N GLY A 39 1.96 0.12 -5.13
CA GLY A 39 2.01 -1.32 -4.85
C GLY A 39 3.19 -2.03 -5.50
N ALA A 40 3.57 -1.65 -6.72
CA ALA A 40 4.75 -2.19 -7.39
C ALA A 40 6.06 -1.81 -6.67
N LEU A 41 6.17 -0.57 -6.18
CA LEU A 41 7.32 -0.14 -5.37
C LEU A 41 7.41 -0.93 -4.07
N VAL A 42 6.30 -1.06 -3.34
CA VAL A 42 6.25 -1.84 -2.08
C VAL A 42 6.63 -3.30 -2.33
N ALA A 43 6.11 -3.91 -3.39
CA ALA A 43 6.44 -5.28 -3.79
C ALA A 43 7.95 -5.45 -4.05
N ASN A 44 8.54 -4.55 -4.83
CA ASN A 44 9.97 -4.59 -5.14
C ASN A 44 10.84 -4.39 -3.89
N MET A 45 10.50 -3.42 -3.04
CA MET A 45 11.22 -3.17 -1.79
C MET A 45 11.15 -4.35 -0.82
N ALA A 46 10.01 -5.02 -0.72
CA ALA A 46 9.86 -6.21 0.12
C ALA A 46 10.74 -7.38 -0.34
N LEU A 47 10.95 -7.54 -1.65
CA LEU A 47 11.89 -8.52 -2.19
C LEU A 47 13.33 -8.23 -1.76
N GLU A 48 13.73 -6.95 -1.70
CA GLU A 48 15.06 -6.54 -1.24
C GLU A 48 15.25 -6.75 0.28
N LEU A 49 14.15 -6.75 1.05
CA LEU A 49 14.14 -7.15 2.46
C LEU A 49 14.16 -8.68 2.67
N GLY A 50 14.28 -9.47 1.60
CA GLY A 50 14.31 -10.92 1.66
C GLY A 50 12.95 -11.60 1.84
N MET A 51 11.85 -10.86 1.68
CA MET A 51 10.50 -11.43 1.73
C MET A 51 10.16 -12.17 0.44
N LYS A 52 9.25 -13.13 0.54
CA LYS A 52 8.51 -13.65 -0.62
C LYS A 52 7.36 -12.70 -0.92
N VAL A 53 7.15 -12.36 -2.19
CA VAL A 53 6.10 -11.41 -2.55
C VAL A 53 5.10 -12.05 -3.49
N LYS A 54 3.83 -11.94 -3.14
CA LYS A 54 2.67 -12.36 -3.95
C LYS A 54 1.84 -11.14 -4.28
N GLY A 55 1.40 -11.03 -5.53
CA GLY A 55 0.65 -9.88 -6.01
C GLY A 55 -0.71 -10.27 -6.59
N PHE A 56 -1.74 -9.47 -6.34
CA PHE A 56 -3.05 -9.56 -6.95
C PHE A 56 -3.52 -8.20 -7.41
N ASP A 57 -3.70 -8.06 -8.72
CA ASP A 57 -4.30 -6.89 -9.36
C ASP A 57 -4.99 -7.34 -10.65
N PRO A 58 -6.34 -7.35 -10.68
CA PRO A 58 -7.08 -7.75 -11.88
C PRO A 58 -7.05 -6.72 -13.01
N ALA A 59 -6.60 -5.49 -12.73
CA ALA A 59 -6.60 -4.35 -13.65
C ALA A 59 -5.20 -3.75 -13.84
N ILE A 60 -4.15 -4.54 -13.61
CA ILE A 60 -2.76 -4.05 -13.75
C ILE A 60 -2.51 -3.51 -15.15
N SER A 61 -1.99 -2.29 -15.25
CA SER A 61 -1.57 -1.72 -16.53
C SER A 61 -0.27 -2.38 -17.02
N ILE A 62 -0.06 -2.35 -18.35
CA ILE A 62 1.19 -2.84 -18.96
C ILE A 62 2.39 -2.10 -18.35
N GLU A 63 2.28 -0.80 -18.17
CA GLU A 63 3.35 0.02 -17.61
C GLU A 63 3.68 -0.34 -16.16
N SER A 64 2.67 -0.58 -15.33
CA SER A 64 2.88 -1.07 -13.95
C SER A 64 3.52 -2.45 -13.94
N ALA A 65 3.14 -3.33 -14.86
CA ALA A 65 3.74 -4.65 -14.98
C ALA A 65 5.23 -4.58 -15.39
N TRP A 66 5.62 -3.62 -16.22
CA TRP A 66 7.03 -3.41 -16.59
C TRP A 66 7.91 -2.95 -15.41
N ARG A 67 7.33 -2.26 -14.42
CA ARG A 67 8.03 -1.82 -13.21
C ARG A 67 8.16 -2.91 -12.15
N LEU A 68 7.38 -3.98 -12.30
CA LEU A 68 7.32 -5.04 -11.31
C LEU A 68 8.43 -6.07 -11.54
N SER A 69 9.12 -6.46 -10.46
CA SER A 69 10.11 -7.53 -10.52
C SER A 69 9.47 -8.86 -10.94
N SER A 70 10.13 -9.61 -11.79
CA SER A 70 9.73 -10.98 -12.18
C SER A 70 9.72 -11.98 -11.01
N ARG A 71 10.30 -11.61 -9.86
CA ARG A 71 10.26 -12.41 -8.63
C ARG A 71 8.92 -12.32 -7.89
N VAL A 72 8.05 -11.36 -8.26
CA VAL A 72 6.70 -11.26 -7.68
C VAL A 72 5.81 -12.35 -8.27
N GLU A 73 5.28 -13.20 -7.42
CA GLU A 73 4.38 -14.29 -7.82
C GLU A 73 2.96 -13.74 -8.03
N LYS A 74 2.42 -13.91 -9.22
CA LYS A 74 1.03 -13.52 -9.52
C LYS A 74 0.06 -14.48 -8.84
N MET A 75 -0.96 -13.92 -8.19
CA MET A 75 -2.07 -14.68 -7.61
C MET A 75 -3.34 -14.53 -8.44
N ASP A 76 -4.08 -15.63 -8.62
CA ASP A 76 -5.29 -15.66 -9.45
C ASP A 76 -6.52 -15.09 -8.73
N SER A 77 -6.48 -14.95 -7.42
CA SER A 77 -7.57 -14.38 -6.63
C SER A 77 -7.08 -13.75 -5.33
N LEU A 78 -7.87 -12.77 -4.84
CA LEU A 78 -7.64 -12.18 -3.52
C LEU A 78 -7.67 -13.23 -2.40
N LYS A 79 -8.61 -14.19 -2.46
CA LYS A 79 -8.71 -15.28 -1.47
C LYS A 79 -7.44 -16.12 -1.41
N ALA A 80 -6.86 -16.46 -2.56
CA ALA A 80 -5.62 -17.20 -2.62
C ALA A 80 -4.44 -16.37 -2.08
N LEU A 81 -4.38 -15.07 -2.41
CA LEU A 81 -3.34 -14.17 -1.92
C LEU A 81 -3.35 -14.10 -0.39
N VAL A 82 -4.51 -13.75 0.22
CA VAL A 82 -4.58 -13.56 1.68
C VAL A 82 -4.30 -14.85 2.45
N GLY A 83 -4.72 -16.00 1.90
CA GLY A 83 -4.47 -17.31 2.50
C GLY A 83 -3.01 -17.76 2.43
N ALA A 84 -2.21 -17.17 1.56
CA ALA A 84 -0.80 -17.51 1.37
C ALA A 84 0.16 -16.51 2.03
N SER A 85 -0.34 -15.42 2.64
CA SER A 85 0.45 -14.26 3.07
C SER A 85 0.51 -14.14 4.59
N ASP A 86 1.68 -13.77 5.11
CA ASP A 86 1.90 -13.44 6.54
C ASP A 86 1.59 -11.98 6.81
N PHE A 87 1.78 -11.14 5.79
CA PHE A 87 1.39 -9.74 5.74
C PHE A 87 0.57 -9.50 4.48
N VAL A 88 -0.45 -8.67 4.57
CA VAL A 88 -1.23 -8.21 3.40
C VAL A 88 -1.24 -6.69 3.41
N SER A 89 -0.82 -6.08 2.30
CA SER A 89 -0.78 -4.63 2.12
C SER A 89 -1.71 -4.20 1.00
N LEU A 90 -2.52 -3.18 1.27
CA LEU A 90 -3.56 -2.68 0.36
C LEU A 90 -3.07 -1.42 -0.36
N HIS A 91 -3.17 -1.43 -1.70
CA HIS A 91 -2.75 -0.33 -2.58
C HIS A 91 -3.75 -0.12 -3.72
N VAL A 92 -5.04 -0.27 -3.44
CA VAL A 92 -6.13 -0.04 -4.38
C VAL A 92 -6.87 1.26 -4.07
N PRO A 93 -7.46 1.96 -5.07
CA PRO A 93 -8.30 3.12 -4.82
C PRO A 93 -9.64 2.72 -4.18
N ALA A 94 -10.30 3.66 -3.48
CA ALA A 94 -11.67 3.49 -3.01
C ALA A 94 -12.66 3.78 -4.15
N ILE A 95 -13.03 2.76 -4.89
CA ILE A 95 -13.99 2.78 -5.99
C ILE A 95 -15.04 1.68 -5.78
N PRO A 96 -16.20 1.70 -6.45
CA PRO A 96 -17.27 0.73 -6.18
C PRO A 96 -16.83 -0.74 -6.09
N PRO A 97 -15.91 -1.25 -6.94
CA PRO A 97 -15.46 -2.64 -6.82
C PRO A 97 -14.54 -2.94 -5.63
N THR A 98 -13.96 -1.92 -4.98
CA THR A 98 -13.00 -2.08 -3.89
C THR A 98 -13.52 -1.63 -2.54
N LEU A 99 -14.70 -1.00 -2.48
CA LEU A 99 -15.36 -0.67 -1.22
C LEU A 99 -15.69 -1.93 -0.44
N GLY A 100 -15.28 -2.00 0.82
CA GLY A 100 -15.47 -3.17 1.67
C GLY A 100 -14.82 -4.45 1.11
N LEU A 101 -13.78 -4.32 0.30
CA LEU A 101 -13.05 -5.45 -0.30
C LEU A 101 -12.56 -6.44 0.74
N ILE A 102 -12.04 -5.93 1.86
CA ILE A 102 -11.59 -6.73 2.99
C ILE A 102 -12.76 -6.87 3.99
N ASN A 103 -13.67 -7.74 3.65
CA ASN A 103 -14.86 -8.06 4.44
C ASN A 103 -14.64 -9.33 5.30
N LYS A 104 -15.67 -9.71 6.04
CA LYS A 104 -15.67 -10.89 6.92
C LYS A 104 -15.28 -12.17 6.17
N GLU A 105 -15.75 -12.35 4.93
CA GLU A 105 -15.46 -13.55 4.14
C GLU A 105 -13.97 -13.62 3.74
N ILE A 106 -13.40 -12.50 3.33
CA ILE A 106 -11.97 -12.40 2.99
C ILE A 106 -11.11 -12.56 4.24
N LEU A 107 -11.47 -11.89 5.34
CA LEU A 107 -10.74 -12.01 6.62
C LEU A 107 -10.68 -13.44 7.13
N ALA A 108 -11.74 -14.23 6.96
CA ALA A 108 -11.76 -15.65 7.33
C ALA A 108 -10.77 -16.52 6.51
N ARG A 109 -10.23 -16.00 5.39
CA ARG A 109 -9.25 -16.68 4.54
C ARG A 109 -7.80 -16.34 4.87
N PHE A 110 -7.55 -15.31 5.68
CA PHE A 110 -6.20 -14.97 6.09
C PHE A 110 -5.56 -16.13 6.85
N LYS A 111 -4.23 -16.22 6.80
CA LYS A 111 -3.51 -17.09 7.72
C LYS A 111 -3.81 -16.68 9.16
N PRO A 112 -3.99 -17.62 10.09
CA PRO A 112 -4.07 -17.29 11.51
C PRO A 112 -2.85 -16.50 11.97
N GLY A 113 -3.09 -15.33 12.60
CA GLY A 113 -2.02 -14.45 13.05
C GLY A 113 -1.40 -13.57 11.97
N ALA A 114 -1.97 -13.51 10.77
CA ALA A 114 -1.51 -12.59 9.72
C ALA A 114 -1.70 -11.13 10.14
N ARG A 115 -1.02 -10.24 9.43
CA ARG A 115 -1.06 -8.79 9.66
C ARG A 115 -1.62 -8.08 8.43
N LEU A 116 -2.55 -7.14 8.65
CA LEU A 116 -3.16 -6.33 7.61
C LEU A 116 -2.62 -4.90 7.69
N LEU A 117 -2.10 -4.39 6.55
CA LEU A 117 -1.61 -3.03 6.39
C LEU A 117 -2.53 -2.28 5.41
N ASN A 118 -3.12 -1.18 5.86
CA ASN A 118 -3.95 -0.34 5.03
C ASN A 118 -3.45 1.10 5.03
N PHE A 119 -2.65 1.43 4.03
CA PHE A 119 -2.17 2.77 3.73
C PHE A 119 -2.82 3.32 2.45
N ALA A 120 -3.97 2.75 2.06
CA ALA A 120 -4.69 3.14 0.86
C ALA A 120 -5.89 4.04 1.19
N ARG A 121 -7.00 3.46 1.67
CA ARG A 121 -8.22 4.18 2.09
C ARG A 121 -8.98 3.35 3.12
N ASP A 122 -9.64 4.01 4.06
CA ASP A 122 -10.41 3.34 5.12
C ASP A 122 -11.62 2.58 4.60
N GLU A 123 -12.30 3.08 3.55
CA GLU A 123 -13.48 2.45 2.97
C GLU A 123 -13.23 1.08 2.32
N ILE A 124 -11.96 0.71 2.11
CA ILE A 124 -11.59 -0.59 1.51
C ILE A 124 -11.80 -1.74 2.49
N VAL A 125 -11.84 -1.46 3.79
CA VAL A 125 -12.00 -2.48 4.83
C VAL A 125 -13.36 -2.37 5.52
N ASP A 126 -13.97 -3.51 5.84
CA ASP A 126 -15.08 -3.61 6.79
C ASP A 126 -14.52 -3.54 8.21
N LEU A 127 -14.49 -2.35 8.80
CA LEU A 127 -13.90 -2.13 10.12
C LEU A 127 -14.47 -3.01 11.23
N PRO A 128 -15.79 -3.19 11.37
CA PRO A 128 -16.37 -4.15 12.32
C PRO A 128 -15.80 -5.57 12.14
N ALA A 129 -15.64 -6.04 10.91
CA ALA A 129 -15.09 -7.35 10.63
C ALA A 129 -13.58 -7.43 10.95
N VAL A 130 -12.82 -6.36 10.70
CA VAL A 130 -11.40 -6.25 11.10
C VAL A 130 -11.27 -6.33 12.61
N ILE A 131 -12.08 -5.59 13.35
CA ILE A 131 -12.11 -5.61 14.82
C ILE A 131 -12.41 -7.03 15.36
N ALA A 132 -13.43 -7.68 14.83
CA ALA A 132 -13.75 -9.06 15.21
C ALA A 132 -12.61 -10.04 14.92
N SER A 133 -11.88 -9.83 13.82
CA SER A 133 -10.71 -10.64 13.45
C SER A 133 -9.52 -10.40 14.36
N LEU A 134 -9.32 -9.18 14.85
CA LEU A 134 -8.31 -8.85 15.86
C LEU A 134 -8.66 -9.48 17.22
N ASP A 135 -9.93 -9.42 17.62
CA ASP A 135 -10.40 -9.95 18.90
C ASP A 135 -10.34 -11.49 18.94
N SER A 136 -10.56 -12.15 17.82
CA SER A 136 -10.44 -13.62 17.69
C SER A 136 -9.01 -14.13 17.52
N GLY A 137 -8.04 -13.23 17.24
CA GLY A 137 -6.66 -13.61 16.92
C GLY A 137 -6.47 -14.10 15.48
N GLN A 138 -7.47 -14.04 14.63
CA GLN A 138 -7.35 -14.32 13.19
C GLN A 138 -6.36 -13.37 12.54
N LEU A 139 -6.44 -12.06 12.86
CA LEU A 139 -5.39 -11.09 12.62
C LEU A 139 -4.59 -10.85 13.90
N SER A 140 -3.27 -10.87 13.81
CA SER A 140 -2.40 -10.48 14.93
C SER A 140 -2.21 -8.97 15.05
N ALA A 141 -2.36 -8.23 13.93
CA ALA A 141 -2.29 -6.78 13.93
C ALA A 141 -3.01 -6.17 12.71
N TYR A 142 -3.52 -4.96 12.92
CA TYR A 142 -3.98 -4.04 11.88
C TYR A 142 -3.20 -2.74 11.97
N ILE A 143 -2.57 -2.34 10.88
CA ILE A 143 -1.75 -1.14 10.76
C ILE A 143 -2.39 -0.24 9.71
N CYS A 144 -2.72 1.00 10.05
CA CYS A 144 -3.31 1.95 9.11
C CYS A 144 -2.93 3.39 9.43
N ASP A 145 -3.10 4.28 8.46
CA ASP A 145 -2.96 5.73 8.59
C ASP A 145 -4.30 6.48 8.45
N PHE A 146 -5.41 5.74 8.61
CA PHE A 146 -6.78 6.27 8.74
C PHE A 146 -7.34 5.88 10.11
N PRO A 147 -6.90 6.56 11.21
CA PRO A 147 -7.30 6.20 12.55
C PRO A 147 -8.81 6.42 12.77
N GLN A 148 -9.47 5.41 13.33
CA GLN A 148 -10.87 5.48 13.72
C GLN A 148 -11.01 5.26 15.23
N PRO A 149 -12.01 5.90 15.89
CA PRO A 149 -12.16 5.86 17.36
C PRO A 149 -12.20 4.45 17.94
N GLU A 150 -12.81 3.50 17.22
CA GLU A 150 -12.98 2.10 17.62
C GLU A 150 -11.66 1.32 17.71
N LEU A 151 -10.60 1.83 17.07
CA LEU A 151 -9.27 1.24 17.09
C LEU A 151 -8.38 1.80 18.20
N LEU A 152 -8.77 2.93 18.81
CA LEU A 152 -7.95 3.59 19.85
C LEU A 152 -7.75 2.68 21.06
N GLY A 153 -6.53 2.63 21.57
CA GLY A 153 -6.16 1.86 22.75
C GLY A 153 -6.05 0.36 22.55
N ARG A 154 -6.31 -0.17 21.34
CA ARG A 154 -6.10 -1.59 21.03
C ARG A 154 -4.62 -1.91 20.88
N LYS A 155 -4.13 -2.93 21.61
CA LYS A 155 -2.70 -3.34 21.58
C LYS A 155 -2.26 -3.91 20.24
N ASN A 156 -3.21 -4.41 19.45
CA ASN A 156 -2.99 -5.04 18.14
C ASN A 156 -3.41 -4.11 16.96
N ALA A 157 -3.63 -2.83 17.23
CA ALA A 157 -3.84 -1.80 16.22
C ALA A 157 -2.72 -0.75 16.31
N LEU A 158 -2.01 -0.52 15.21
CA LEU A 158 -1.03 0.56 15.08
C LEU A 158 -1.62 1.63 14.17
N LEU A 159 -1.88 2.79 14.76
CA LEU A 159 -2.51 3.91 14.07
C LEU A 159 -1.48 4.99 13.82
N LEU A 160 -1.33 5.39 12.58
CA LEU A 160 -0.41 6.42 12.14
C LEU A 160 -1.21 7.63 11.64
N PRO A 161 -0.67 8.84 11.69
CA PRO A 161 -1.26 9.98 11.00
C PRO A 161 -1.05 9.81 9.49
N HIS A 162 -2.04 10.28 8.69
CA HIS A 162 -1.97 10.23 7.22
C HIS A 162 -1.03 11.34 6.70
N ILE A 163 0.28 11.08 6.77
CA ILE A 163 1.34 12.05 6.41
C ILE A 163 2.24 11.56 5.27
N GLY A 164 1.79 10.58 4.49
CA GLY A 164 2.62 9.93 3.46
C GLY A 164 3.20 10.87 2.40
N ALA A 165 2.55 12.01 2.14
CA ALA A 165 3.03 13.04 1.22
C ALA A 165 3.19 14.42 1.89
N SER A 166 3.16 14.49 3.22
CA SER A 166 3.18 15.75 3.98
C SER A 166 4.61 16.14 4.36
N ASN A 167 5.49 16.26 3.38
CA ASN A 167 6.80 16.85 3.53
C ASN A 167 7.05 17.87 2.41
N SER A 168 7.95 18.84 2.66
CA SER A 168 8.23 19.94 1.75
C SER A 168 8.67 19.47 0.36
N GLU A 169 9.48 18.42 0.31
CA GLU A 169 10.00 17.89 -0.94
C GLU A 169 8.90 17.23 -1.78
N ALA A 170 7.97 16.51 -1.16
CA ALA A 170 6.84 15.90 -1.87
C ALA A 170 5.88 16.96 -2.42
N GLU A 171 5.59 18.01 -1.62
CA GLU A 171 4.73 19.11 -2.06
C GLU A 171 5.36 19.88 -3.22
N GLU A 172 6.65 20.20 -3.15
CA GLU A 172 7.40 20.86 -4.22
C GLU A 172 7.44 20.00 -5.49
N ASN A 173 7.78 18.72 -5.36
CA ASN A 173 7.80 17.78 -6.49
C ASN A 173 6.42 17.64 -7.14
N CYS A 174 5.34 17.58 -6.36
CA CYS A 174 3.99 17.56 -6.91
C CYS A 174 3.66 18.84 -7.70
N ALA A 175 4.04 20.01 -7.19
CA ALA A 175 3.82 21.28 -7.87
C ALA A 175 4.60 21.36 -9.20
N VAL A 176 5.88 20.97 -9.19
CA VAL A 176 6.73 20.93 -10.39
C VAL A 176 6.16 19.96 -11.43
N MET A 177 5.84 18.72 -11.01
CA MET A 177 5.27 17.72 -11.92
C MET A 177 3.94 18.16 -12.52
N ALA A 178 3.07 18.79 -11.74
CA ALA A 178 1.79 19.31 -12.24
C ALA A 178 2.00 20.43 -13.28
N ALA A 179 2.95 21.34 -13.04
CA ALA A 179 3.30 22.39 -13.97
C ALA A 179 3.87 21.83 -15.29
N ASP A 180 4.80 20.88 -15.20
CA ASP A 180 5.42 20.25 -16.36
C ASP A 180 4.39 19.49 -17.21
N GLN A 181 3.48 18.74 -16.58
CA GLN A 181 2.42 18.01 -17.28
C GLN A 181 1.44 18.96 -17.95
N LEU A 182 1.07 20.08 -17.30
CA LEU A 182 0.22 21.09 -17.88
C LEU A 182 0.89 21.79 -19.07
N MET A 183 2.16 22.13 -18.96
CA MET A 183 2.93 22.71 -20.05
C MET A 183 3.02 21.74 -21.24
N ASP A 184 3.33 20.47 -20.99
CA ASP A 184 3.41 19.47 -22.06
C ASP A 184 2.05 19.25 -22.75
N PHE A 185 0.94 19.30 -21.99
CA PHE A 185 -0.39 19.26 -22.58
C PHE A 185 -0.67 20.51 -23.45
N LEU A 186 -0.37 21.70 -22.95
CA LEU A 186 -0.64 22.94 -23.69
C LEU A 186 0.24 23.12 -24.93
N GLU A 187 1.50 22.71 -24.85
CA GLU A 187 2.47 22.89 -25.94
C GLU A 187 2.45 21.73 -26.94
N ASN A 188 2.27 20.53 -26.47
CA ASN A 188 2.40 19.29 -27.28
C ASN A 188 1.10 18.49 -27.39
N GLY A 189 0.08 18.75 -26.55
CA GLY A 189 -1.16 17.97 -26.50
C GLY A 189 -0.98 16.57 -25.93
N ASN A 190 0.12 16.31 -25.22
CA ASN A 190 0.33 15.05 -24.51
C ASN A 190 -0.54 15.00 -23.26
N ILE A 191 -1.05 13.81 -22.96
CA ILE A 191 -1.82 13.54 -21.74
C ILE A 191 -1.03 12.53 -20.92
N MET A 192 -0.64 12.92 -19.70
CA MET A 192 0.11 12.06 -18.77
C MET A 192 -0.51 12.11 -17.38
N ASN A 193 -0.62 10.94 -16.73
CA ASN A 193 -1.13 10.80 -15.36
C ASN A 193 -2.52 11.43 -15.14
N SER A 194 -3.34 11.50 -16.19
CA SER A 194 -4.71 12.02 -16.09
C SER A 194 -5.61 11.02 -15.35
N VAL A 195 -6.51 11.52 -14.50
CA VAL A 195 -7.47 10.68 -13.77
C VAL A 195 -8.69 10.28 -14.62
N ASN A 196 -8.92 10.97 -15.74
CA ASN A 196 -10.13 10.81 -16.57
C ASN A 196 -9.85 10.56 -18.06
N TYR A 197 -8.59 10.63 -18.48
CA TYR A 197 -8.16 10.32 -19.84
C TYR A 197 -7.02 9.31 -19.82
N PRO A 198 -6.93 8.41 -20.82
CA PRO A 198 -5.78 7.53 -20.95
C PRO A 198 -4.52 8.32 -21.31
N ASP A 199 -3.36 7.82 -20.88
CA ASP A 199 -2.08 8.40 -21.25
C ASP A 199 -1.91 8.35 -22.77
N THR A 200 -1.57 9.50 -23.35
CA THR A 200 -1.42 9.65 -24.79
C THR A 200 -0.22 10.54 -25.09
N GLN A 201 0.78 10.00 -25.76
CA GLN A 201 1.98 10.73 -26.13
C GLN A 201 2.27 10.53 -27.62
N MET A 202 2.74 11.59 -28.26
CA MET A 202 3.24 11.54 -29.63
C MET A 202 4.36 12.56 -29.80
N ALA A 203 5.48 12.12 -30.32
CA ALA A 203 6.59 13.02 -30.64
C ALA A 203 6.14 14.12 -31.61
N ARG A 204 6.46 15.39 -31.30
CA ARG A 204 6.18 16.52 -32.15
C ARG A 204 7.31 16.69 -33.16
N ASN A 205 7.03 16.43 -34.44
CA ASN A 205 8.02 16.57 -35.50
C ASN A 205 7.93 17.94 -36.20
N SER A 206 6.76 18.31 -36.70
CA SER A 206 6.45 19.61 -37.32
C SER A 206 4.96 19.74 -37.60
N GLY A 207 4.48 20.97 -37.85
CA GLY A 207 3.11 21.22 -38.23
C GLY A 207 2.11 21.31 -37.07
N TYR A 208 0.84 21.07 -37.38
CA TYR A 208 -0.27 21.11 -36.41
C TYR A 208 -0.56 19.71 -35.88
N ARG A 209 -0.95 19.66 -34.60
CA ARG A 209 -1.43 18.44 -33.95
C ARG A 209 -2.90 18.62 -33.58
N ILE A 210 -3.69 17.61 -33.83
CA ILE A 210 -5.08 17.55 -33.41
C ILE A 210 -5.23 16.30 -32.52
N THR A 211 -5.71 16.49 -31.31
CA THR A 211 -6.00 15.40 -30.39
C THR A 211 -7.51 15.27 -30.25
N PHE A 212 -8.02 14.06 -30.44
CA PHE A 212 -9.43 13.73 -30.24
C PHE A 212 -9.57 12.85 -29.01
N CYS A 213 -10.50 13.23 -28.11
CA CYS A 213 -10.91 12.39 -26.99
C CYS A 213 -12.38 12.07 -27.18
N ASN A 214 -12.74 10.82 -27.32
CA ASN A 214 -14.12 10.38 -27.42
C ASN A 214 -14.37 9.17 -26.51
N GLU A 215 -15.59 9.05 -26.03
CA GLU A 215 -16.05 7.80 -25.44
C GLU A 215 -16.27 6.81 -26.60
N ASN A 216 -15.61 5.64 -26.50
CA ASN A 216 -15.77 4.57 -27.46
C ASN A 216 -17.08 3.83 -27.10
N VAL A 217 -18.21 4.27 -27.67
CA VAL A 217 -19.56 3.71 -27.45
C VAL A 217 -19.82 2.64 -28.53
#